data_a362bf7b906b4d70160dfb49509aaf92
#
_entry.id   a362bf7b906b4d70160dfb49509aaf92
#
_cell.length_a   1.000
_cell.length_b   1.000
_cell.length_c   1.000
_cell.angle_alpha   90.00
_cell.angle_beta   90.00
_cell.angle_gamma   90.00
#
_symmetry.space_group_name_H-M   'P 1'
#
loop_
_entity.id
_entity.type
_entity.pdbx_description
1 polymer ?
#
loop_
_entity_poly.entity_id
_entity_poly.type
_entity_poly.pdbx_seq_one_letter_code
_entity_poly.pdbx_strand_id
1 'polypeptide(L)'
;MENHTTLAVWPAYLAGFRCERPDCPLGRTAADAPCPALRDIRIHAVCERSLRLDCPRAAHYVLAAPESFHFESQRLPAAALSPANRQFASLAEPQPEHAFLLDLQRTSLRLLKAQAYPLDARLVLLGIYLEDAVAYIEDGRGYKLGELVKSYASPLFAARFHEALKNITFEPLAHLDFLIGILKKLTDAQDLALDAADLALVRRAYRLDGPPDLDRVRRTYALNRRAFERAALTLPHFPERLLLHQFYTELYPCAVPGGIIHNYWLFVLSCKLAELLLTAHAALERQQLTTAHLAEAIAKTARLPQTRSGLSVLERTLDGREDDSLRLFRLLYHIPQMKN
;
A
#
# COMPACT_ATOMS: atom_id res chain seq x y z
N MET A 1 -19.75 36.09 1.74
CA MET A 1 -18.76 35.10 2.22
C MET A 1 -19.38 33.73 2.03
N GLU A 2 -18.99 33.03 0.95
CA GLU A 2 -19.48 31.68 0.69
C GLU A 2 -18.98 30.76 1.80
N ASN A 3 -19.90 30.15 2.52
CA ASN A 3 -19.61 29.11 3.51
C ASN A 3 -19.05 27.85 2.80
N HIS A 4 -17.78 27.87 2.43
CA HIS A 4 -17.15 26.72 1.86
C HIS A 4 -17.13 25.60 2.92
N THR A 5 -18.00 24.61 2.74
CA THR A 5 -17.98 23.39 3.53
C THR A 5 -16.99 22.40 2.93
N THR A 6 -16.18 21.78 3.81
CA THR A 6 -15.26 20.72 3.43
C THR A 6 -15.85 19.38 3.87
N LEU A 7 -15.81 18.37 2.98
CA LEU A 7 -16.15 17.01 3.33
C LEU A 7 -14.95 16.36 4.04
N ALA A 8 -15.04 16.19 5.36
CA ALA A 8 -14.06 15.45 6.12
C ALA A 8 -14.40 13.94 6.07
N VAL A 9 -13.38 13.10 5.85
CA VAL A 9 -13.50 11.65 5.77
C VAL A 9 -12.46 11.01 6.67
N TRP A 10 -12.83 10.02 7.48
CA TRP A 10 -11.91 9.31 8.38
C TRP A 10 -12.33 7.85 8.60
N PRO A 11 -11.37 6.94 8.92
CA PRO A 11 -11.70 5.60 9.37
C PRO A 11 -12.33 5.65 10.77
N ALA A 12 -13.36 4.88 11.01
CA ALA A 12 -14.11 4.89 12.28
C ALA A 12 -13.22 4.60 13.51
N TYR A 13 -12.25 3.70 13.38
CA TYR A 13 -11.32 3.37 14.47
C TYR A 13 -10.44 4.55 14.92
N LEU A 14 -10.33 5.62 14.12
CA LEU A 14 -9.48 6.76 14.44
C LEU A 14 -9.86 7.44 15.76
N ALA A 15 -11.14 7.41 16.12
CA ALA A 15 -11.65 8.01 17.35
C ALA A 15 -11.02 7.42 18.62
N GLY A 16 -10.62 6.14 18.59
CA GLY A 16 -9.97 5.45 19.71
C GLY A 16 -8.46 5.64 19.82
N PHE A 17 -7.82 6.23 18.81
CA PHE A 17 -6.36 6.37 18.83
C PHE A 17 -5.88 7.40 19.82
N ARG A 18 -4.96 7.01 20.71
CA ARG A 18 -4.29 7.89 21.68
C ARG A 18 -2.80 7.59 21.66
N CYS A 19 -1.99 8.62 21.62
CA CYS A 19 -0.54 8.51 21.70
C CYS A 19 0.01 9.53 22.69
N GLU A 20 0.47 9.04 23.84
CA GLU A 20 0.97 9.85 24.95
C GLU A 20 2.50 9.81 25.09
N ARG A 21 3.21 9.17 24.18
CA ARG A 21 4.67 8.99 24.29
C ARG A 21 5.43 10.29 24.10
N PRO A 22 6.33 10.65 25.03
CA PRO A 22 7.25 11.79 24.89
C PRO A 22 8.33 11.53 23.80
N ASP A 23 8.71 10.27 23.60
CA ASP A 23 9.74 9.78 22.66
C ASP A 23 9.13 9.38 21.30
N CYS A 24 8.35 10.25 20.70
CA CYS A 24 7.71 9.96 19.41
C CYS A 24 8.78 9.88 18.29
N PRO A 25 8.86 8.76 17.54
CA PRO A 25 9.84 8.59 16.46
C PRO A 25 9.62 9.56 15.29
N LEU A 26 8.45 10.20 15.22
CA LEU A 26 8.13 11.22 14.22
C LEU A 26 8.43 12.65 14.70
N GLY A 27 9.08 12.82 15.87
CA GLY A 27 9.48 14.13 16.39
C GLY A 27 8.32 14.94 16.96
N ARG A 28 7.88 14.63 18.18
CA ARG A 28 6.93 15.46 18.92
C ARG A 28 7.64 16.67 19.52
N THR A 29 7.20 17.87 19.17
CA THR A 29 7.89 19.10 19.56
C THR A 29 7.51 19.60 20.96
N ALA A 30 6.37 19.18 21.54
CA ALA A 30 5.92 19.52 22.88
C ALA A 30 4.95 18.44 23.41
N ALA A 31 4.83 18.34 24.74
CA ALA A 31 3.95 17.35 25.38
C ALA A 31 2.47 17.53 24.96
N ASP A 32 2.03 18.76 24.77
CA ASP A 32 0.65 19.10 24.38
C ASP A 32 0.44 19.16 22.86
N ALA A 33 1.49 18.95 22.06
CA ALA A 33 1.37 18.94 20.61
C ALA A 33 0.56 17.71 20.16
N PRO A 34 -0.29 17.83 19.12
CA PRO A 34 -1.00 16.73 18.55
C PRO A 34 -0.03 15.64 18.05
N CYS A 35 -0.45 14.38 18.14
CA CYS A 35 0.39 13.27 17.70
C CYS A 35 0.75 13.40 16.21
N PRO A 36 2.04 13.41 15.85
CA PRO A 36 2.48 13.55 14.46
C PRO A 36 2.03 12.40 13.53
N ALA A 37 1.57 11.27 14.12
CA ALA A 37 0.99 10.19 13.35
C ALA A 37 -0.43 10.51 12.83
N LEU A 38 -1.14 11.44 13.48
CA LEU A 38 -2.41 11.96 12.97
C LEU A 38 -2.12 12.93 11.83
N ARG A 39 -2.77 12.71 10.69
CA ARG A 39 -2.56 13.49 9.49
C ARG A 39 -3.90 13.92 8.90
N ASP A 40 -4.02 15.21 8.62
CA ASP A 40 -5.11 15.77 7.84
C ASP A 40 -4.56 16.21 6.48
N ILE A 41 -5.05 15.61 5.39
CA ILE A 41 -4.68 16.00 4.02
C ILE A 41 -5.90 16.59 3.36
N ARG A 42 -5.74 17.74 2.71
CA ARG A 42 -6.82 18.41 2.01
C ARG A 42 -6.51 18.56 0.53
N ILE A 43 -7.47 18.11 -0.30
CA ILE A 43 -7.51 18.41 -1.72
C ILE A 43 -8.87 19.03 -2.02
N HIS A 44 -8.90 20.27 -2.51
CA HIS A 44 -10.12 21.01 -2.78
C HIS A 44 -11.10 21.03 -1.59
N ALA A 45 -12.29 20.47 -1.78
CA ALA A 45 -13.35 20.40 -0.77
C ALA A 45 -13.35 19.10 0.03
N VAL A 46 -12.32 18.27 -0.11
CA VAL A 46 -12.17 17.00 0.63
C VAL A 46 -11.01 17.11 1.61
N CYS A 47 -11.23 16.67 2.84
CA CYS A 47 -10.21 16.52 3.87
C CYS A 47 -10.20 15.08 4.36
N GLU A 48 -9.10 14.38 4.13
CA GLU A 48 -8.86 13.08 4.72
C GLU A 48 -8.18 13.24 6.07
N ARG A 49 -8.69 12.55 7.08
CA ARG A 49 -8.01 12.35 8.35
C ARG A 49 -7.60 10.89 8.46
N SER A 50 -6.33 10.65 8.73
CA SER A 50 -5.75 9.31 8.76
C SER A 50 -4.61 9.19 9.77
N LEU A 51 -4.12 7.96 9.97
CA LEU A 51 -2.90 7.67 10.73
C LEU A 51 -1.77 7.33 9.77
N ARG A 52 -0.64 7.96 9.97
CA ARG A 52 0.60 7.62 9.25
C ARG A 52 1.10 6.25 9.68
N LEU A 53 1.22 5.34 8.73
CA LEU A 53 1.71 3.98 8.98
C LEU A 53 3.23 3.91 9.18
N ASP A 54 3.97 4.96 8.84
CA ASP A 54 5.40 5.09 9.16
C ASP A 54 5.69 5.26 10.66
N CYS A 55 4.66 5.39 11.49
CA CYS A 55 4.73 5.26 12.93
C CYS A 55 4.41 3.82 13.35
N PRO A 56 5.35 3.05 13.94
CA PRO A 56 5.10 1.65 14.34
C PRO A 56 3.91 1.50 15.30
N ARG A 57 3.67 2.50 16.16
CA ARG A 57 2.54 2.49 17.10
C ARG A 57 1.21 2.69 16.39
N ALA A 58 1.15 3.61 15.42
CA ALA A 58 -0.03 3.81 14.62
C ALA A 58 -0.32 2.57 13.75
N ALA A 59 0.72 1.99 13.13
CA ALA A 59 0.62 0.74 12.40
C ALA A 59 0.11 -0.40 13.29
N HIS A 60 0.68 -0.57 14.47
CA HIS A 60 0.20 -1.57 15.44
C HIS A 60 -1.27 -1.35 15.81
N TYR A 61 -1.67 -0.11 16.10
CA TYR A 61 -3.04 0.22 16.45
C TYR A 61 -4.02 -0.12 15.33
N VAL A 62 -3.70 0.25 14.09
CA VAL A 62 -4.52 -0.06 12.92
C VAL A 62 -4.68 -1.57 12.71
N LEU A 63 -3.62 -2.33 12.90
CA LEU A 63 -3.64 -3.78 12.73
C LEU A 63 -4.41 -4.49 13.85
N ALA A 64 -4.36 -3.96 15.07
CA ALA A 64 -5.05 -4.51 16.23
C ALA A 64 -6.51 -4.07 16.35
N ALA A 65 -6.95 -3.06 15.59
CA ALA A 65 -8.32 -2.56 15.67
C ALA A 65 -9.34 -3.68 15.40
N PRO A 66 -10.31 -3.90 16.30
CA PRO A 66 -11.27 -5.00 16.18
C PRO A 66 -12.32 -4.76 15.09
N GLU A 67 -12.51 -3.50 14.71
CA GLU A 67 -13.58 -3.08 13.83
C GLU A 67 -13.27 -3.35 12.35
N SER A 68 -14.31 -3.65 11.59
CA SER A 68 -14.19 -3.71 10.13
C SER A 68 -13.80 -2.33 9.58
N PHE A 69 -12.99 -2.33 8.53
CA PHE A 69 -12.56 -1.09 7.89
C PHE A 69 -13.75 -0.40 7.21
N HIS A 70 -14.29 0.64 7.84
CA HIS A 70 -15.32 1.50 7.29
C HIS A 70 -15.00 2.97 7.54
N PHE A 71 -15.58 3.84 6.72
CA PHE A 71 -15.35 5.27 6.75
C PHE A 71 -16.53 6.00 7.33
N GLU A 72 -16.23 7.02 8.10
CA GLU A 72 -17.16 8.07 8.48
C GLU A 72 -16.90 9.31 7.63
N SER A 73 -17.92 10.12 7.42
CA SER A 73 -17.77 11.38 6.71
C SER A 73 -18.72 12.42 7.27
N GLN A 74 -18.24 13.67 7.33
CA GLN A 74 -19.02 14.81 7.80
C GLN A 74 -18.66 16.06 7.00
N ARG A 75 -19.66 16.87 6.69
CA ARG A 75 -19.43 18.22 6.16
C ARG A 75 -19.10 19.15 7.30
N LEU A 76 -17.92 19.72 7.28
CA LEU A 76 -17.43 20.65 8.31
C LEU A 76 -17.21 22.03 7.69
N PRO A 77 -17.50 23.13 8.42
CA PRO A 77 -17.03 24.46 8.02
C PRO A 77 -15.50 24.45 7.95
N ALA A 78 -14.92 25.14 6.98
CA ALA A 78 -13.47 25.18 6.78
C ALA A 78 -12.70 25.64 8.03
N ALA A 79 -13.32 26.46 8.88
CA ALA A 79 -12.78 26.93 10.15
C ALA A 79 -12.70 25.83 11.24
N ALA A 80 -13.50 24.76 11.13
CA ALA A 80 -13.48 23.67 12.10
C ALA A 80 -12.33 22.66 11.88
N LEU A 81 -11.60 22.79 10.77
CA LEU A 81 -10.40 21.99 10.50
C LEU A 81 -9.23 22.60 11.26
N SER A 82 -8.75 21.91 12.29
CA SER A 82 -7.69 22.42 13.16
C SER A 82 -6.43 22.81 12.38
N PRO A 83 -5.86 24.01 12.58
CA PRO A 83 -4.58 24.41 11.99
C PRO A 83 -3.40 23.54 12.42
N ALA A 84 -3.48 22.93 13.61
CA ALA A 84 -2.37 22.23 14.24
C ALA A 84 -1.99 20.91 13.55
N ASN A 85 -2.93 20.29 12.81
CA ASN A 85 -2.71 19.00 12.14
C ASN A 85 -2.54 19.14 10.62
N ARG A 86 -2.34 20.35 10.14
CA ARG A 86 -2.26 20.65 8.71
C ARG A 86 -0.88 20.30 8.15
N GLN A 87 -0.64 19.06 7.84
CA GLN A 87 0.25 18.75 6.72
C GLN A 87 -0.60 18.86 5.45
N PHE A 88 -0.71 20.06 4.92
CA PHE A 88 -1.26 20.23 3.59
C PHE A 88 -0.24 19.67 2.60
N ALA A 89 -0.56 18.57 1.94
CA ALA A 89 -0.04 18.37 0.62
C ALA A 89 -0.67 19.48 -0.24
N SER A 90 -0.02 20.62 -0.30
CA SER A 90 -0.27 21.61 -1.34
C SER A 90 0.18 20.93 -2.62
N LEU A 91 -0.73 20.31 -3.32
CA LEU A 91 -0.49 19.90 -4.69
C LEU A 91 -0.28 21.20 -5.46
N ALA A 92 0.93 21.38 -5.96
CA ALA A 92 1.36 22.63 -6.58
C ALA A 92 0.48 23.02 -7.79
N GLU A 93 -0.15 22.00 -8.44
CA GLU A 93 -1.07 22.22 -9.56
C GLU A 93 -2.24 21.24 -9.49
N PRO A 94 -3.49 21.71 -9.77
CA PRO A 94 -4.65 20.82 -9.88
C PRO A 94 -4.47 19.86 -11.06
N GLN A 95 -4.55 18.56 -10.80
CA GLN A 95 -4.56 17.55 -11.85
C GLN A 95 -6.03 17.19 -12.19
N PRO A 96 -6.33 16.81 -13.45
CA PRO A 96 -7.69 16.45 -13.86
C PRO A 96 -8.34 15.37 -13.01
N GLU A 97 -7.56 14.39 -12.57
CA GLU A 97 -8.00 13.27 -11.73
C GLU A 97 -8.48 13.69 -10.35
N HIS A 98 -8.06 14.85 -9.84
CA HIS A 98 -8.50 15.33 -8.52
C HIS A 98 -10.01 15.59 -8.45
N ALA A 99 -10.65 15.88 -9.60
CA ALA A 99 -12.10 16.04 -9.67
C ALA A 99 -12.83 14.72 -9.36
N PHE A 100 -12.17 13.57 -9.58
CA PHE A 100 -12.73 12.23 -9.43
C PHE A 100 -12.15 11.46 -8.24
N LEU A 101 -11.37 12.11 -7.40
CA LEU A 101 -10.64 11.52 -6.27
C LEU A 101 -11.48 10.55 -5.43
N LEU A 102 -12.67 10.97 -4.98
CA LEU A 102 -13.50 10.14 -4.10
C LEU A 102 -14.07 8.91 -4.83
N ASP A 103 -14.39 9.04 -6.12
CA ASP A 103 -14.90 7.92 -6.91
C ASP A 103 -13.81 6.91 -7.20
N LEU A 104 -12.60 7.38 -7.51
CA LEU A 104 -11.41 6.55 -7.66
C LEU A 104 -11.09 5.80 -6.37
N GLN A 105 -11.00 6.52 -5.25
CA GLN A 105 -10.68 5.93 -3.95
C GLN A 105 -11.74 4.92 -3.50
N ARG A 106 -13.03 5.26 -3.57
CA ARG A 106 -14.13 4.37 -3.17
C ARG A 106 -14.18 3.10 -4.00
N THR A 107 -13.97 3.22 -5.31
CA THR A 107 -13.97 2.06 -6.21
C THR A 107 -12.76 1.18 -5.94
N SER A 108 -11.58 1.76 -5.82
CA SER A 108 -10.36 1.04 -5.48
C SER A 108 -10.48 0.23 -4.19
N LEU A 109 -11.02 0.86 -3.14
CA LEU A 109 -11.25 0.16 -1.87
C LEU A 109 -12.29 -0.95 -1.99
N ARG A 110 -13.31 -0.80 -2.86
CA ARG A 110 -14.28 -1.86 -3.15
C ARG A 110 -13.62 -3.04 -3.85
N LEU A 111 -12.76 -2.78 -4.84
CA LEU A 111 -12.02 -3.83 -5.55
C LEU A 111 -11.06 -4.58 -4.62
N LEU A 112 -10.36 -3.86 -3.75
CA LEU A 112 -9.48 -4.47 -2.73
C LEU A 112 -10.25 -5.33 -1.71
N LYS A 113 -11.53 -5.03 -1.46
CA LYS A 113 -12.43 -5.83 -0.60
C LYS A 113 -13.07 -7.03 -1.30
N ALA A 114 -12.89 -7.21 -2.60
CA ALA A 114 -13.56 -8.26 -3.38
C ALA A 114 -13.01 -9.67 -3.04
N GLN A 115 -13.56 -10.30 -2.01
CA GLN A 115 -13.08 -11.59 -1.46
C GLN A 115 -13.22 -12.78 -2.44
N ALA A 116 -13.92 -12.61 -3.55
CA ALA A 116 -13.99 -13.61 -4.61
C ALA A 116 -12.62 -13.90 -5.27
N TYR A 117 -11.65 -13.01 -5.09
CA TYR A 117 -10.31 -13.14 -5.66
C TYR A 117 -9.24 -13.20 -4.57
N PRO A 118 -8.14 -13.98 -4.79
CA PRO A 118 -6.93 -13.88 -3.97
C PRO A 118 -6.39 -12.44 -3.96
N LEU A 119 -5.63 -12.09 -2.91
CA LEU A 119 -5.18 -10.72 -2.71
C LEU A 119 -4.37 -10.17 -3.88
N ASP A 120 -3.41 -10.95 -4.40
CA ASP A 120 -2.61 -10.52 -5.55
C ASP A 120 -3.47 -10.30 -6.80
N ALA A 121 -4.51 -11.11 -7.01
CA ALA A 121 -5.46 -10.89 -8.10
C ALA A 121 -6.29 -9.60 -7.92
N ARG A 122 -6.62 -9.23 -6.67
CA ARG A 122 -7.30 -7.94 -6.38
C ARG A 122 -6.38 -6.75 -6.69
N LEU A 123 -5.08 -6.88 -6.43
CA LEU A 123 -4.10 -5.86 -6.80
C LEU A 123 -3.98 -5.72 -8.33
N VAL A 124 -3.93 -6.82 -9.06
CA VAL A 124 -3.98 -6.79 -10.54
C VAL A 124 -5.26 -6.11 -11.02
N LEU A 125 -6.40 -6.50 -10.48
CA LEU A 125 -7.70 -5.92 -10.82
C LEU A 125 -7.73 -4.41 -10.56
N LEU A 126 -7.14 -3.98 -9.45
CA LEU A 126 -6.99 -2.57 -9.11
C LEU A 126 -6.12 -1.83 -10.14
N GLY A 127 -4.97 -2.40 -10.53
CA GLY A 127 -4.09 -1.81 -11.54
C GLY A 127 -4.82 -1.60 -12.88
N ILE A 128 -5.50 -2.63 -13.39
CA ILE A 128 -6.29 -2.55 -14.62
C ILE A 128 -7.37 -1.47 -14.50
N TYR A 129 -8.08 -1.43 -13.37
CA TYR A 129 -9.10 -0.39 -13.13
C TYR A 129 -8.52 1.02 -13.18
N LEU A 130 -7.36 1.23 -12.55
CA LEU A 130 -6.73 2.55 -12.50
C LEU A 130 -6.23 2.98 -13.90
N GLU A 131 -5.67 2.07 -14.69
CA GLU A 131 -5.29 2.32 -16.09
C GLU A 131 -6.51 2.74 -16.93
N ASP A 132 -7.59 1.97 -16.86
CA ASP A 132 -8.83 2.31 -17.56
C ASP A 132 -9.42 3.64 -17.08
N ALA A 133 -9.38 3.91 -15.77
CA ALA A 133 -9.90 5.16 -15.21
C ALA A 133 -9.07 6.38 -15.66
N VAL A 134 -7.75 6.27 -15.73
CA VAL A 134 -6.88 7.32 -16.28
C VAL A 134 -7.24 7.59 -17.73
N ALA A 135 -7.31 6.56 -18.57
CA ALA A 135 -7.72 6.71 -19.96
C ALA A 135 -9.09 7.38 -20.11
N TYR A 136 -10.07 7.04 -19.26
CA TYR A 136 -11.39 7.71 -19.25
C TYR A 136 -11.30 9.19 -18.87
N ILE A 137 -10.42 9.55 -17.93
CA ILE A 137 -10.24 10.94 -17.50
C ILE A 137 -9.55 11.74 -18.59
N GLU A 138 -8.47 11.22 -19.18
CA GLU A 138 -7.71 11.85 -20.26
C GLU A 138 -8.56 12.09 -21.51
N ASP A 139 -9.45 11.15 -21.84
CA ASP A 139 -10.43 11.28 -22.92
C ASP A 139 -11.59 12.25 -22.60
N GLY A 140 -11.58 12.93 -21.45
CA GLY A 140 -12.67 13.81 -21.01
C GLY A 140 -13.95 13.06 -20.60
N ARG A 141 -13.88 11.74 -20.43
CA ARG A 141 -15.01 10.86 -20.07
C ARG A 141 -15.05 10.53 -18.57
N GLY A 142 -14.32 11.23 -17.73
CA GLY A 142 -14.27 10.98 -16.29
C GLY A 142 -15.64 10.95 -15.61
N TYR A 143 -16.64 11.70 -16.13
CA TYR A 143 -18.01 11.63 -15.66
C TYR A 143 -18.69 10.25 -15.85
N LYS A 144 -18.09 9.35 -16.65
CA LYS A 144 -18.57 7.98 -16.89
C LYS A 144 -17.85 6.92 -16.05
N LEU A 145 -17.02 7.30 -15.09
CA LEU A 145 -16.35 6.33 -14.20
C LEU A 145 -17.35 5.36 -13.52
N GLY A 146 -18.57 5.84 -13.23
CA GLY A 146 -19.63 4.97 -12.72
C GLY A 146 -20.08 3.86 -13.68
N GLU A 147 -19.99 4.06 -14.99
CA GLU A 147 -20.27 3.04 -16.02
C GLU A 147 -19.10 2.03 -16.08
N LEU A 148 -17.88 2.52 -16.01
CA LEU A 148 -16.68 1.68 -15.92
C LEU A 148 -16.78 0.73 -14.73
N VAL A 149 -17.12 1.23 -13.54
CA VAL A 149 -17.32 0.39 -12.34
C VAL A 149 -18.37 -0.70 -12.55
N LYS A 150 -19.48 -0.39 -13.22
CA LYS A 150 -20.52 -1.38 -13.54
C LYS A 150 -20.01 -2.47 -14.48
N SER A 151 -19.15 -2.12 -15.44
CA SER A 151 -18.55 -3.09 -16.34
C SER A 151 -17.69 -4.12 -15.60
N TYR A 152 -16.95 -3.69 -14.58
CA TYR A 152 -16.15 -4.58 -13.72
C TYR A 152 -16.99 -5.52 -12.84
N ALA A 153 -18.21 -5.15 -12.54
CA ALA A 153 -19.15 -6.01 -11.81
C ALA A 153 -19.87 -7.03 -12.71
N SER A 154 -19.64 -7.00 -14.04
CA SER A 154 -20.32 -7.88 -14.97
C SER A 154 -19.76 -9.30 -14.97
N PRO A 155 -20.61 -10.35 -15.17
CA PRO A 155 -20.12 -11.72 -15.29
C PRO A 155 -19.16 -11.92 -16.49
N LEU A 156 -19.34 -11.15 -17.55
CA LEU A 156 -18.47 -11.19 -18.73
C LEU A 156 -17.07 -10.70 -18.38
N PHE A 157 -16.97 -9.60 -17.62
CA PHE A 157 -15.67 -9.12 -17.16
C PHE A 157 -15.03 -10.15 -16.24
N ALA A 158 -15.75 -10.69 -15.27
CA ALA A 158 -15.23 -11.70 -14.35
C ALA A 158 -14.65 -12.92 -15.08
N ALA A 159 -15.34 -13.40 -16.11
CA ALA A 159 -14.85 -14.52 -16.94
C ALA A 159 -13.57 -14.16 -17.71
N ARG A 160 -13.52 -12.98 -18.33
CA ARG A 160 -12.33 -12.49 -19.05
C ARG A 160 -11.15 -12.26 -18.12
N PHE A 161 -11.39 -11.67 -16.96
CA PHE A 161 -10.36 -11.43 -15.95
C PHE A 161 -9.79 -12.75 -15.42
N HIS A 162 -10.66 -13.74 -15.14
CA HIS A 162 -10.22 -15.08 -14.74
C HIS A 162 -9.32 -15.72 -15.80
N GLU A 163 -9.67 -15.60 -17.08
CA GLU A 163 -8.84 -16.12 -18.17
C GLU A 163 -7.52 -15.35 -18.31
N ALA A 164 -7.55 -14.03 -18.16
CA ALA A 164 -6.33 -13.21 -18.18
C ALA A 164 -5.36 -13.58 -17.04
N LEU A 165 -5.88 -13.87 -15.85
CA LEU A 165 -5.06 -14.28 -14.70
C LEU A 165 -4.30 -15.59 -14.96
N LYS A 166 -4.84 -16.51 -15.76
CA LYS A 166 -4.14 -17.76 -16.14
C LYS A 166 -2.88 -17.50 -16.96
N ASN A 167 -2.82 -16.39 -17.67
CA ASN A 167 -1.68 -16.00 -18.51
C ASN A 167 -0.59 -15.25 -17.73
N ILE A 168 -0.83 -14.92 -16.45
CA ILE A 168 0.16 -14.32 -15.57
C ILE A 168 1.00 -15.44 -14.96
N THR A 169 2.14 -15.73 -15.56
CA THR A 169 3.07 -16.72 -15.04
C THR A 169 4.01 -16.06 -14.05
N PHE A 170 3.96 -16.49 -12.81
CA PHE A 170 4.84 -15.98 -11.75
C PHE A 170 6.19 -16.71 -11.74
N GLU A 171 7.27 -15.94 -11.69
CA GLU A 171 8.65 -16.43 -11.67
C GLU A 171 9.30 -16.17 -10.30
N PRO A 172 9.30 -17.15 -9.37
CA PRO A 172 9.72 -16.94 -7.99
C PRO A 172 11.15 -16.41 -7.83
N LEU A 173 12.07 -16.86 -8.67
CA LEU A 173 13.48 -16.41 -8.58
C LEU A 173 13.64 -15.00 -9.09
N ALA A 174 12.99 -14.63 -10.20
CA ALA A 174 13.01 -13.27 -10.73
C ALA A 174 12.34 -12.28 -9.76
N HIS A 175 11.24 -12.68 -9.14
CA HIS A 175 10.58 -11.91 -8.09
C HIS A 175 11.50 -11.65 -6.90
N LEU A 176 12.13 -12.70 -6.37
CA LEU A 176 13.03 -12.61 -5.22
C LEU A 176 14.25 -11.73 -5.54
N ASP A 177 14.89 -11.95 -6.69
CA ASP A 177 16.04 -11.17 -7.15
C ASP A 177 15.69 -9.68 -7.32
N PHE A 178 14.53 -9.40 -7.90
CA PHE A 178 14.03 -8.04 -8.08
C PHE A 178 13.84 -7.32 -6.74
N LEU A 179 13.14 -7.92 -5.79
CA LEU A 179 12.88 -7.30 -4.49
C LEU A 179 14.15 -7.16 -3.65
N ILE A 180 15.06 -8.15 -3.67
CA ILE A 180 16.36 -8.06 -3.00
C ILE A 180 17.21 -6.98 -3.64
N GLY A 181 17.17 -6.85 -4.96
CA GLY A 181 17.86 -5.77 -5.68
C GLY A 181 17.40 -4.38 -5.24
N ILE A 182 16.10 -4.20 -5.03
CA ILE A 182 15.54 -2.96 -4.47
C ILE A 182 16.02 -2.77 -3.03
N LEU A 183 15.88 -3.78 -2.19
CA LEU A 183 16.26 -3.72 -0.78
C LEU A 183 17.75 -3.37 -0.62
N LYS A 184 18.63 -3.95 -1.46
CA LYS A 184 20.05 -3.61 -1.49
C LYS A 184 20.28 -2.14 -1.86
N LYS A 185 19.62 -1.64 -2.92
CA LYS A 185 19.75 -0.23 -3.32
C LYS A 185 19.29 0.73 -2.23
N LEU A 186 18.22 0.38 -1.51
CA LEU A 186 17.71 1.16 -0.37
C LEU A 186 18.71 1.18 0.79
N THR A 187 19.31 0.03 1.11
CA THR A 187 20.35 -0.09 2.13
C THR A 187 21.61 0.70 1.75
N ASP A 188 22.04 0.60 0.48
CA ASP A 188 23.23 1.32 -0.04
C ASP A 188 23.00 2.84 -0.06
N ALA A 189 21.75 3.29 -0.28
CA ALA A 189 21.37 4.70 -0.21
C ALA A 189 21.32 5.27 1.21
N GLN A 190 21.60 4.43 2.23
CA GLN A 190 21.50 4.79 3.65
C GLN A 190 20.14 5.36 4.02
N ASP A 191 19.08 4.80 3.40
CA ASP A 191 17.72 5.15 3.77
C ASP A 191 17.47 4.63 5.19
N LEU A 192 17.09 5.54 6.09
CA LEU A 192 16.84 5.21 7.50
C LEU A 192 15.63 4.29 7.71
N ALA A 193 14.85 4.03 6.66
CA ALA A 193 13.68 3.15 6.75
C ALA A 193 14.07 1.67 6.70
N LEU A 194 14.99 1.30 5.80
CA LEU A 194 15.47 -0.08 5.62
C LEU A 194 16.99 -0.10 5.75
N ASP A 195 17.51 -1.02 6.53
CA ASP A 195 18.93 -1.08 6.92
C ASP A 195 19.61 -2.42 6.55
N ALA A 196 20.90 -2.52 6.86
CA ALA A 196 21.69 -3.71 6.60
C ALA A 196 21.17 -4.95 7.36
N ALA A 197 20.49 -4.76 8.50
CA ALA A 197 19.91 -5.87 9.26
C ALA A 197 18.69 -6.47 8.53
N ASP A 198 17.88 -5.64 7.87
CA ASP A 198 16.75 -6.09 7.04
C ASP A 198 17.25 -6.92 5.86
N LEU A 199 18.30 -6.45 5.18
CA LEU A 199 18.91 -7.19 4.07
C LEU A 199 19.52 -8.51 4.57
N ALA A 200 20.22 -8.51 5.70
CA ALA A 200 20.78 -9.72 6.30
C ALA A 200 19.69 -10.71 6.73
N LEU A 201 18.58 -10.22 7.30
CA LEU A 201 17.40 -11.02 7.63
C LEU A 201 16.89 -11.79 6.40
N VAL A 202 16.66 -11.08 5.30
CA VAL A 202 16.17 -11.67 4.05
C VAL A 202 17.18 -12.66 3.48
N ARG A 203 18.46 -12.29 3.39
CA ARG A 203 19.51 -13.18 2.88
C ARG A 203 19.58 -14.49 3.68
N ARG A 204 19.52 -14.41 5.02
CA ARG A 204 19.51 -15.58 5.90
C ARG A 204 18.25 -16.44 5.69
N ALA A 205 17.08 -15.84 5.61
CA ALA A 205 15.82 -16.55 5.40
C ALA A 205 15.81 -17.34 4.08
N TYR A 206 16.37 -16.77 3.02
CA TYR A 206 16.43 -17.40 1.70
C TYR A 206 17.75 -18.16 1.43
N ARG A 207 18.66 -18.24 2.43
CA ARG A 207 19.94 -18.95 2.36
C ARG A 207 20.84 -18.49 1.22
N LEU A 208 20.96 -17.17 1.05
CA LEU A 208 21.68 -16.55 -0.06
C LEU A 208 23.17 -16.32 0.23
N ASP A 209 23.66 -16.66 1.44
CA ASP A 209 25.04 -16.43 1.87
C ASP A 209 25.99 -17.56 1.48
N GLY A 210 25.59 -18.49 0.65
CA GLY A 210 26.41 -19.60 0.16
C GLY A 210 26.59 -19.60 -1.37
N PRO A 211 27.23 -20.65 -1.90
CA PRO A 211 27.34 -20.82 -3.35
C PRO A 211 25.95 -20.77 -4.02
N PRO A 212 25.82 -20.18 -5.20
CA PRO A 212 24.55 -20.08 -5.92
C PRO A 212 24.00 -21.47 -6.24
N ASP A 213 22.83 -21.78 -5.67
CA ASP A 213 22.08 -23.00 -5.91
C ASP A 213 20.61 -22.61 -6.13
N LEU A 214 20.25 -22.44 -7.39
CA LEU A 214 18.92 -21.97 -7.79
C LEU A 214 17.81 -22.90 -7.34
N ASP A 215 18.04 -24.22 -7.34
CA ASP A 215 17.03 -25.19 -6.91
C ASP A 215 16.82 -25.13 -5.38
N ARG A 216 17.88 -24.91 -4.62
CA ARG A 216 17.78 -24.67 -3.19
C ARG A 216 17.01 -23.39 -2.91
N VAL A 217 17.33 -22.30 -3.60
CA VAL A 217 16.63 -21.00 -3.43
C VAL A 217 15.15 -21.15 -3.79
N ARG A 218 14.83 -21.83 -4.91
CA ARG A 218 13.44 -22.08 -5.32
C ARG A 218 12.66 -22.89 -4.26
N ARG A 219 13.24 -23.96 -3.75
CA ARG A 219 12.64 -24.75 -2.65
C ARG A 219 12.47 -23.92 -1.38
N THR A 220 13.50 -23.14 -1.01
CA THR A 220 13.44 -22.25 0.17
C THR A 220 12.34 -21.20 0.00
N TYR A 221 12.22 -20.59 -1.18
CA TYR A 221 11.14 -19.66 -1.49
C TYR A 221 9.75 -20.27 -1.21
N ALA A 222 9.50 -21.47 -1.75
CA ALA A 222 8.22 -22.15 -1.57
C ALA A 222 7.94 -22.48 -0.07
N LEU A 223 8.97 -22.87 0.69
CA LEU A 223 8.83 -23.15 2.12
C LEU A 223 8.56 -21.88 2.92
N ASN A 224 9.28 -20.80 2.64
CA ASN A 224 9.11 -19.51 3.32
C ASN A 224 7.72 -18.92 3.03
N ARG A 225 7.27 -19.01 1.79
CA ARG A 225 5.92 -18.58 1.41
C ARG A 225 4.84 -19.31 2.21
N ARG A 226 4.94 -20.64 2.32
CA ARG A 226 4.01 -21.45 3.12
C ARG A 226 4.10 -21.09 4.63
N ALA A 227 5.29 -20.75 5.12
CA ALA A 227 5.46 -20.32 6.49
C ALA A 227 4.74 -18.99 6.74
N PHE A 228 4.90 -18.02 5.83
CA PHE A 228 4.20 -16.74 5.88
C PHE A 228 2.68 -16.91 5.80
N GLU A 229 2.17 -17.69 4.84
CA GLU A 229 0.74 -17.94 4.68
C GLU A 229 0.12 -18.53 5.95
N ARG A 230 0.78 -19.51 6.59
CA ARG A 230 0.33 -20.09 7.86
C ARG A 230 0.36 -19.07 9.00
N ALA A 231 1.42 -18.28 9.09
CA ALA A 231 1.53 -17.24 10.12
C ALA A 231 0.47 -16.15 9.91
N ALA A 232 0.18 -15.76 8.68
CA ALA A 232 -0.85 -14.78 8.34
C ALA A 232 -2.26 -15.23 8.75
N LEU A 233 -2.56 -16.54 8.70
CA LEU A 233 -3.85 -17.08 9.14
C LEU A 233 -4.11 -16.88 10.64
N THR A 234 -3.08 -16.72 11.46
CA THR A 234 -3.22 -16.45 12.91
C THR A 234 -3.54 -14.99 13.22
N LEU A 235 -3.47 -14.11 12.23
CA LEU A 235 -3.64 -12.67 12.38
C LEU A 235 -4.94 -12.25 11.67
N PRO A 236 -6.02 -11.98 12.41
CA PRO A 236 -7.31 -11.69 11.81
C PRO A 236 -7.22 -10.46 10.91
N HIS A 237 -7.75 -10.62 9.69
CA HIS A 237 -7.86 -9.56 8.68
C HIS A 237 -6.53 -8.97 8.13
N PHE A 238 -5.38 -9.45 8.57
CA PHE A 238 -4.13 -9.21 7.88
C PHE A 238 -4.07 -10.10 6.60
N PRO A 239 -3.58 -9.71 5.50
CA PRO A 239 -3.02 -8.46 5.00
C PRO A 239 -4.04 -7.49 4.35
N GLU A 240 -5.32 -7.89 4.28
CA GLU A 240 -6.36 -7.04 3.65
C GLU A 240 -6.48 -5.68 4.36
N ARG A 241 -6.49 -5.67 5.69
CA ARG A 241 -6.57 -4.44 6.49
C ARG A 241 -5.39 -3.51 6.23
N LEU A 242 -4.18 -4.08 6.09
CA LEU A 242 -3.00 -3.31 5.72
C LEU A 242 -3.19 -2.60 4.38
N LEU A 243 -3.59 -3.35 3.36
CA LEU A 243 -3.77 -2.80 2.02
C LEU A 243 -4.85 -1.72 2.00
N LEU A 244 -5.99 -1.98 2.64
CA LEU A 244 -7.08 -1.02 2.70
C LEU A 244 -6.67 0.28 3.39
N HIS A 245 -5.94 0.17 4.51
CA HIS A 245 -5.49 1.35 5.23
C HIS A 245 -4.40 2.11 4.46
N GLN A 246 -3.43 1.41 3.92
CA GLN A 246 -2.34 2.01 3.15
C GLN A 246 -2.86 2.68 1.87
N PHE A 247 -3.86 2.07 1.21
CA PHE A 247 -4.50 2.65 0.04
C PHE A 247 -5.42 3.83 0.40
N TYR A 248 -6.01 3.83 1.59
CA TYR A 248 -6.84 4.95 2.05
C TYR A 248 -6.00 6.18 2.40
N THR A 249 -4.83 5.99 3.02
CA THR A 249 -4.02 7.11 3.48
C THR A 249 -3.43 7.92 2.32
N GLU A 250 -3.28 9.22 2.53
CA GLU A 250 -2.66 10.17 1.60
C GLU A 250 -3.52 10.52 0.38
N LEU A 251 -4.85 10.37 0.51
CA LEU A 251 -5.81 10.58 -0.59
C LEU A 251 -5.40 9.80 -1.85
N TYR A 252 -4.92 8.61 -1.61
CA TYR A 252 -4.41 7.76 -2.66
C TYR A 252 -5.53 7.43 -3.69
N PRO A 253 -5.25 7.38 -4.97
CA PRO A 253 -3.92 7.44 -5.61
C PRO A 253 -3.51 8.84 -6.08
N CYS A 254 -4.19 9.90 -5.70
CA CYS A 254 -4.11 11.22 -6.34
C CYS A 254 -3.20 12.22 -5.62
N ALA A 255 -2.86 12.01 -4.33
CA ALA A 255 -2.17 13.03 -3.53
C ALA A 255 -0.65 13.03 -3.67
N VAL A 256 -0.07 12.01 -4.28
CA VAL A 256 1.37 11.90 -4.48
C VAL A 256 1.71 12.38 -5.90
N PRO A 257 2.75 13.20 -6.10
CA PRO A 257 3.21 13.57 -7.43
C PRO A 257 3.53 12.34 -8.29
N GLY A 258 3.39 12.44 -9.61
CA GLY A 258 3.77 11.36 -10.54
C GLY A 258 2.59 10.64 -11.21
N GLY A 259 1.36 11.01 -10.87
CA GLY A 259 0.16 10.44 -11.49
C GLY A 259 -0.31 9.12 -10.86
N ILE A 260 -1.52 8.72 -11.22
CA ILE A 260 -2.25 7.61 -10.60
C ILE A 260 -1.52 6.27 -10.76
N ILE A 261 -1.02 5.97 -11.96
CA ILE A 261 -0.39 4.68 -12.27
C ILE A 261 0.98 4.56 -11.59
N HIS A 262 1.75 5.64 -11.61
CA HIS A 262 3.02 5.70 -10.89
C HIS A 262 2.81 5.44 -9.38
N ASN A 263 1.85 6.12 -8.79
CA ASN A 263 1.51 5.95 -7.38
C ASN A 263 1.04 4.53 -7.06
N TYR A 264 0.25 3.92 -7.94
CA TYR A 264 -0.14 2.52 -7.80
C TYR A 264 1.07 1.59 -7.71
N TRP A 265 2.07 1.76 -8.57
CA TRP A 265 3.28 0.93 -8.53
C TRP A 265 4.14 1.19 -7.29
N LEU A 266 4.26 2.43 -6.83
CA LEU A 266 4.94 2.74 -5.56
C LEU A 266 4.27 2.04 -4.36
N PHE A 267 2.93 2.06 -4.34
CA PHE A 267 2.15 1.35 -3.33
C PHE A 267 2.40 -0.16 -3.39
N VAL A 268 2.33 -0.77 -4.57
CA VAL A 268 2.55 -2.21 -4.75
C VAL A 268 3.96 -2.60 -4.32
N LEU A 269 4.99 -1.85 -4.72
CA LEU A 269 6.37 -2.12 -4.31
C LEU A 269 6.54 -2.04 -2.80
N SER A 270 5.95 -1.05 -2.14
CA SER A 270 5.98 -0.92 -0.69
C SER A 270 5.33 -2.11 0.00
N CYS A 271 4.18 -2.57 -0.50
CA CYS A 271 3.50 -3.77 0.01
C CYS A 271 4.32 -5.04 -0.20
N LYS A 272 4.96 -5.21 -1.36
CA LYS A 272 5.77 -6.39 -1.66
C LYS A 272 7.08 -6.43 -0.88
N LEU A 273 7.68 -5.29 -0.59
CA LEU A 273 8.83 -5.22 0.33
C LEU A 273 8.42 -5.55 1.77
N ALA A 274 7.26 -5.08 2.24
CA ALA A 274 6.72 -5.50 3.54
C ALA A 274 6.48 -7.01 3.60
N GLU A 275 5.86 -7.59 2.56
CA GLU A 275 5.63 -9.03 2.44
C GLU A 275 6.96 -9.83 2.46
N LEU A 276 8.00 -9.33 1.79
CA LEU A 276 9.33 -9.95 1.78
C LEU A 276 9.94 -10.01 3.19
N LEU A 277 9.91 -8.89 3.94
CA LEU A 277 10.40 -8.82 5.32
C LEU A 277 9.61 -9.74 6.24
N LEU A 278 8.28 -9.71 6.16
CA LEU A 278 7.40 -10.54 6.98
C LEU A 278 7.57 -12.03 6.67
N THR A 279 7.78 -12.37 5.40
CA THR A 279 8.09 -13.75 4.98
C THR A 279 9.42 -14.21 5.58
N ALA A 280 10.43 -13.33 5.62
CA ALA A 280 11.70 -13.64 6.23
C ALA A 280 11.59 -13.84 7.76
N HIS A 281 10.83 -13.00 8.46
CA HIS A 281 10.52 -13.20 9.88
C HIS A 281 9.79 -14.53 10.12
N ALA A 282 8.71 -14.81 9.40
CA ALA A 282 7.96 -16.06 9.55
C ALA A 282 8.82 -17.30 9.32
N ALA A 283 9.76 -17.24 8.38
CA ALA A 283 10.66 -18.35 8.08
C ALA A 283 11.68 -18.62 9.20
N LEU A 284 12.17 -17.57 9.86
CA LEU A 284 13.22 -17.68 10.88
C LEU A 284 12.66 -17.86 12.30
N GLU A 285 11.45 -17.35 12.56
CA GLU A 285 10.82 -17.38 13.88
C GLU A 285 9.77 -18.49 14.03
N ARG A 286 10.06 -19.68 13.49
CA ARG A 286 9.22 -20.88 13.61
C ARG A 286 7.77 -20.68 13.18
N GLN A 287 7.56 -19.87 12.14
CA GLN A 287 6.25 -19.56 11.57
C GLN A 287 5.34 -18.72 12.50
N GLN A 288 5.93 -17.96 13.39
CA GLN A 288 5.19 -17.03 14.24
C GLN A 288 5.42 -15.59 13.73
N LEU A 289 4.33 -14.88 13.50
CA LEU A 289 4.33 -13.45 13.28
C LEU A 289 3.58 -12.78 14.41
N THR A 290 4.19 -11.77 15.00
CA THR A 290 3.55 -10.93 16.00
C THR A 290 3.04 -9.65 15.35
N THR A 291 2.07 -8.98 15.98
CA THR A 291 1.64 -7.65 15.56
C THR A 291 2.78 -6.62 15.60
N ALA A 292 3.81 -6.85 16.43
CA ALA A 292 5.02 -6.02 16.45
C ALA A 292 5.84 -6.16 15.17
N HIS A 293 6.10 -7.40 14.70
CA HIS A 293 6.79 -7.64 13.42
C HIS A 293 6.06 -6.99 12.25
N LEU A 294 4.71 -7.12 12.24
CA LEU A 294 3.88 -6.48 11.24
C LEU A 294 4.01 -4.97 11.27
N ALA A 295 3.84 -4.37 12.44
CA ALA A 295 3.90 -2.93 12.62
C ALA A 295 5.26 -2.35 12.22
N GLU A 296 6.36 -3.05 12.53
CA GLU A 296 7.71 -2.63 12.17
C GLU A 296 7.95 -2.70 10.67
N ALA A 297 7.68 -3.85 10.03
CA ALA A 297 7.85 -4.01 8.59
C ALA A 297 7.03 -2.99 7.80
N ILE A 298 5.78 -2.77 8.22
CA ILE A 298 4.88 -1.79 7.60
C ILE A 298 5.40 -0.37 7.79
N ALA A 299 5.81 0.00 9.02
CA ALA A 299 6.32 1.32 9.29
C ALA A 299 7.59 1.64 8.48
N LYS A 300 8.48 0.66 8.32
CA LYS A 300 9.68 0.79 7.50
C LYS A 300 9.32 1.02 6.03
N THR A 301 8.44 0.19 5.46
CA THR A 301 8.10 0.28 4.03
C THR A 301 7.19 1.46 3.69
N ALA A 302 6.30 1.87 4.60
CA ALA A 302 5.47 3.06 4.44
C ALA A 302 6.28 4.38 4.45
N ARG A 303 7.51 4.37 4.98
CA ARG A 303 8.42 5.53 4.90
C ARG A 303 9.06 5.71 3.55
N LEU A 304 9.23 4.64 2.77
CA LEU A 304 9.99 4.68 1.52
C LEU A 304 9.54 5.79 0.55
N PRO A 305 8.25 5.93 0.21
CA PRO A 305 7.82 7.01 -0.68
C PRO A 305 7.86 8.40 -0.02
N GLN A 306 8.12 8.49 1.28
CA GLN A 306 8.16 9.76 2.02
C GLN A 306 9.60 10.26 2.24
N THR A 307 10.60 9.42 2.04
CA THR A 307 12.01 9.82 2.08
C THR A 307 12.51 10.12 0.66
N ARG A 308 13.38 11.12 0.51
CA ARG A 308 13.92 11.48 -0.80
C ARG A 308 14.73 10.34 -1.42
N SER A 309 15.50 9.64 -0.61
CA SER A 309 16.32 8.50 -1.04
C SER A 309 15.44 7.29 -1.41
N GLY A 310 14.48 6.93 -0.56
CA GLY A 310 13.57 5.82 -0.79
C GLY A 310 12.73 6.02 -2.04
N LEU A 311 12.09 7.18 -2.17
CA LEU A 311 11.31 7.54 -3.36
C LEU A 311 12.18 7.45 -4.62
N SER A 312 13.36 8.06 -4.63
CA SER A 312 14.26 8.05 -5.78
C SER A 312 14.73 6.63 -6.17
N VAL A 313 14.89 5.71 -5.22
CA VAL A 313 15.21 4.30 -5.53
C VAL A 313 14.02 3.60 -6.17
N LEU A 314 12.82 3.81 -5.62
CA LEU A 314 11.58 3.21 -6.15
C LEU A 314 11.27 3.74 -7.55
N GLU A 315 11.32 5.05 -7.76
CA GLU A 315 11.13 5.70 -9.06
C GLU A 315 12.09 5.15 -10.11
N ARG A 316 13.40 5.15 -9.84
CA ARG A 316 14.40 4.58 -10.76
C ARG A 316 14.22 3.09 -11.02
N THR A 317 13.57 2.39 -10.11
CA THR A 317 13.26 0.96 -10.31
C THR A 317 12.08 0.78 -11.25
N LEU A 318 11.13 1.70 -11.23
CA LEU A 318 9.96 1.73 -12.11
C LEU A 318 10.28 2.32 -13.47
N ASP A 319 11.25 3.24 -13.57
CA ASP A 319 11.61 3.97 -14.77
C ASP A 319 11.78 3.05 -16.00
N GLY A 320 11.03 3.34 -17.05
CA GLY A 320 10.96 2.52 -18.27
C GLY A 320 10.27 1.15 -18.12
N ARG A 321 9.60 0.87 -16.98
CA ARG A 321 8.86 -0.39 -16.74
C ARG A 321 7.37 -0.17 -16.58
N GLU A 322 6.93 1.03 -16.29
CA GLU A 322 5.52 1.36 -16.10
C GLU A 322 4.68 1.14 -17.37
N ASP A 323 5.30 1.26 -18.54
CA ASP A 323 4.67 1.01 -19.83
C ASP A 323 4.44 -0.51 -20.10
N ASP A 324 4.99 -1.39 -19.27
CA ASP A 324 4.82 -2.86 -19.36
C ASP A 324 4.22 -3.43 -18.07
N SER A 325 2.99 -3.05 -17.78
CA SER A 325 2.25 -3.51 -16.60
C SER A 325 2.16 -5.04 -16.54
N LEU A 326 2.06 -5.73 -17.68
CA LEU A 326 2.02 -7.19 -17.70
C LEU A 326 3.32 -7.82 -17.20
N ARG A 327 4.46 -7.21 -17.51
CA ARG A 327 5.77 -7.66 -17.02
C ARG A 327 5.88 -7.44 -15.51
N LEU A 328 5.42 -6.28 -15.01
CA LEU A 328 5.38 -6.01 -13.58
C LEU A 328 4.40 -6.94 -12.85
N PHE A 329 3.26 -7.26 -13.43
CA PHE A 329 2.34 -8.26 -12.87
C PHE A 329 2.99 -9.63 -12.73
N ARG A 330 3.69 -10.13 -13.74
CA ARG A 330 4.43 -11.41 -13.68
C ARG A 330 5.55 -11.41 -12.64
N LEU A 331 6.17 -10.25 -12.45
CA LEU A 331 7.28 -10.08 -11.51
C LEU A 331 6.82 -9.94 -10.05
N LEU A 332 5.67 -9.32 -9.81
CA LEU A 332 5.26 -8.93 -8.46
C LEU A 332 4.16 -9.81 -7.85
N TYR A 333 3.34 -10.48 -8.67
CA TYR A 333 2.14 -11.16 -8.17
C TYR A 333 2.19 -12.66 -8.30
N HIS A 334 2.07 -13.33 -7.16
CA HIS A 334 1.87 -14.77 -7.08
C HIS A 334 0.37 -15.08 -7.12
N ILE A 335 -0.14 -15.36 -8.31
CA ILE A 335 -1.53 -15.77 -8.50
C ILE A 335 -1.59 -17.29 -8.47
N PRO A 336 -2.17 -17.92 -7.42
CA PRO A 336 -2.36 -19.35 -7.41
C PRO A 336 -3.20 -19.77 -8.61
N GLN A 337 -2.82 -20.84 -9.29
CA GLN A 337 -3.69 -21.41 -10.32
C GLN A 337 -5.03 -21.75 -9.67
N MET A 338 -6.06 -20.98 -10.01
CA MET A 338 -7.40 -21.24 -9.52
C MET A 338 -7.86 -22.56 -10.16
N LYS A 339 -8.03 -23.58 -9.32
CA LYS A 339 -8.64 -24.83 -9.76
C LYS A 339 -10.08 -24.52 -10.16
N ASN A 340 -10.45 -24.94 -11.37
CA ASN A 340 -11.82 -24.89 -11.87
C ASN A 340 -12.77 -25.65 -10.95
#